data_c54468e1fd55384119e8a9b5f05d5b84
#
_entry.id   c54468e1fd55384119e8a9b5f05d5b84
#
_cell.length_a   1.000
_cell.length_b   1.000
_cell.length_c   1.000
_cell.angle_alpha   90.00
_cell.angle_beta   90.00
_cell.angle_gamma   90.00
#
_symmetry.space_group_name_H-M   'P 1'
#
loop_
_entity.id
_entity.type
_entity.pdbx_description
1 polymer ?
#
loop_
_entity_poly.entity_id
_entity_poly.type
_entity_poly.pdbx_seq_one_letter_code
_entity_poly.pdbx_strand_id
1 'polypeptide(L)'
;MNKNRLVWIVAAIGTVLIVSVQYCIRTIFESRQPLETIPLLQGILHLTYLRGGAFLSLFNNNVKQLLILSRIGFILFIIAVTFFISWLLSRWGKEMMKALQIGVGLILAGAISNTVEQIIFNENAVFIDFRLFQIPVFNLADMFIYLGQVISVIYLVFLGIKFAIKQWRTN
;
A
#
# COMPACT_ATOMS: atom_id res chain seq x y z
N MET A 1 -18.01 -15.06 -14.46
CA MET A 1 -17.85 -14.15 -13.30
C MET A 1 -16.38 -13.83 -13.14
N ASN A 2 -16.01 -12.57 -13.02
CA ASN A 2 -14.60 -12.17 -13.00
C ASN A 2 -13.90 -12.75 -11.75
N LYS A 3 -12.94 -13.67 -11.95
CA LYS A 3 -12.26 -14.43 -10.87
C LYS A 3 -11.49 -13.53 -9.89
N ASN A 4 -11.18 -12.31 -10.28
CA ASN A 4 -10.40 -11.33 -9.49
C ASN A 4 -11.26 -10.17 -8.95
N ARG A 5 -12.59 -10.33 -8.91
CA ARG A 5 -13.50 -9.25 -8.51
C ARG A 5 -13.18 -8.67 -7.13
N LEU A 6 -12.74 -9.52 -6.20
CA LEU A 6 -12.42 -9.10 -4.84
C LEU A 6 -11.21 -8.15 -4.79
N VAL A 7 -10.20 -8.34 -5.65
CA VAL A 7 -9.06 -7.42 -5.78
C VAL A 7 -9.54 -5.99 -6.03
N TRP A 8 -10.41 -5.83 -7.03
CA TRP A 8 -10.89 -4.51 -7.45
C TRP A 8 -11.82 -3.86 -6.42
N ILE A 9 -12.65 -4.66 -5.75
CA ILE A 9 -13.51 -4.18 -4.66
C ILE A 9 -12.65 -3.65 -3.51
N VAL A 10 -11.67 -4.44 -3.05
CA VAL A 10 -10.77 -4.04 -1.96
C VAL A 10 -9.93 -2.81 -2.36
N ALA A 11 -9.41 -2.79 -3.59
CA ALA A 11 -8.65 -1.65 -4.10
C ALA A 11 -9.51 -0.37 -4.12
N ALA A 12 -10.72 -0.42 -4.67
CA ALA A 12 -11.60 0.75 -4.77
C ALA A 12 -12.03 1.26 -3.40
N ILE A 13 -12.56 0.39 -2.54
CA ILE A 13 -13.02 0.77 -1.19
C ILE A 13 -11.84 1.27 -0.36
N GLY A 14 -10.71 0.55 -0.39
CA GLY A 14 -9.50 0.94 0.32
C GLY A 14 -8.97 2.30 -0.13
N THR A 15 -8.90 2.56 -1.44
CA THR A 15 -8.48 3.86 -1.97
C THR A 15 -9.37 5.01 -1.46
N VAL A 16 -10.69 4.86 -1.56
CA VAL A 16 -11.63 5.90 -1.09
C VAL A 16 -11.44 6.16 0.41
N LEU A 17 -11.34 5.10 1.21
CA LEU A 17 -11.16 5.21 2.65
C LEU A 17 -9.83 5.90 2.99
N ILE A 18 -8.72 5.48 2.40
CA ILE A 18 -7.39 6.03 2.66
C ILE A 18 -7.35 7.51 2.28
N VAL A 19 -7.78 7.86 1.05
CA VAL A 19 -7.76 9.25 0.57
C VAL A 19 -8.63 10.15 1.46
N SER A 20 -9.82 9.67 1.87
CA SER A 20 -10.69 10.44 2.77
C SER A 20 -10.04 10.69 4.13
N VAL A 21 -9.45 9.67 4.74
CA VAL A 21 -8.78 9.80 6.05
C VAL A 21 -7.55 10.70 5.95
N GLN A 22 -6.72 10.54 4.92
CA GLN A 22 -5.54 11.38 4.70
C GLN A 22 -5.93 12.84 4.47
N TYR A 23 -7.00 13.09 3.70
CA TYR A 23 -7.53 14.43 3.50
C TYR A 23 -8.03 15.06 4.82
N CYS A 24 -8.77 14.32 5.64
CA CYS A 24 -9.22 14.80 6.96
C CYS A 24 -8.04 15.13 7.88
N ILE A 25 -7.01 14.26 7.92
CA ILE A 25 -5.81 14.51 8.73
C ILE A 25 -5.08 15.76 8.23
N ARG A 26 -4.91 15.89 6.91
CA ARG A 26 -4.31 17.08 6.30
C ARG A 26 -5.02 18.35 6.71
N THR A 27 -6.35 18.42 6.61
CA THR A 27 -7.14 19.62 6.98
C THR A 27 -7.03 19.96 8.48
N ILE A 28 -6.96 18.95 9.36
CA ILE A 28 -6.77 19.17 10.80
C ILE A 28 -5.39 19.78 11.08
N PHE A 29 -4.34 19.31 10.39
CA PHE A 29 -2.98 19.79 10.62
C PHE A 29 -2.62 21.05 9.84
N GLU A 30 -3.31 21.38 8.75
CA GLU A 30 -3.11 22.67 8.04
C GLU A 30 -3.45 23.90 8.90
N SER A 31 -4.35 23.73 9.89
CA SER A 31 -4.69 24.75 10.88
C SER A 31 -3.69 24.85 12.04
N ARG A 32 -2.71 23.95 12.14
CA ARG A 32 -1.75 23.85 13.23
C ARG A 32 -0.33 24.20 12.75
N GLN A 33 0.54 24.45 13.72
CA GLN A 33 1.95 24.71 13.39
C GLN A 33 2.67 23.47 12.83
N PRO A 34 3.57 23.63 11.86
CA PRO A 34 4.39 22.52 11.37
C PRO A 34 5.19 21.89 12.52
N LEU A 35 5.28 20.54 12.52
CA LEU A 35 5.98 19.72 13.52
C LEU A 35 5.26 19.57 14.87
N GLU A 36 3.98 19.94 14.97
CA GLU A 36 3.22 19.63 16.16
C GLU A 36 3.01 18.11 16.27
N THR A 37 3.42 17.54 17.41
CA THR A 37 3.34 16.10 17.68
C THR A 37 2.26 15.84 18.72
N ILE A 38 1.28 15.02 18.35
CA ILE A 38 0.20 14.61 19.26
C ILE A 38 0.50 13.18 19.73
N PRO A 39 0.79 12.97 21.04
CA PRO A 39 0.97 11.62 21.55
C PRO A 39 -0.38 10.89 21.59
N LEU A 40 -0.48 9.74 20.90
CA LEU A 40 -1.63 8.84 20.98
C LEU A 40 -1.40 7.75 22.04
N LEU A 41 -0.19 7.18 22.06
CA LEU A 41 0.25 6.24 23.07
C LEU A 41 1.61 6.75 23.57
N GLN A 42 1.69 7.07 24.86
CA GLN A 42 2.89 7.66 25.45
C GLN A 42 4.15 6.85 25.15
N GLY A 43 5.12 7.47 24.49
CA GLY A 43 6.40 6.89 24.13
C GLY A 43 6.43 5.93 22.94
N ILE A 44 5.26 5.51 22.40
CA ILE A 44 5.19 4.48 21.34
C ILE A 44 4.66 5.05 20.04
N LEU A 45 3.49 5.67 20.03
CA LEU A 45 2.79 6.13 18.85
C LEU A 45 2.45 7.60 18.96
N HIS A 46 2.88 8.36 17.97
CA HIS A 46 2.60 9.80 17.87
C HIS A 46 1.98 10.11 16.51
N LEU A 47 1.13 11.12 16.46
CA LEU A 47 0.77 11.77 15.21
C LEU A 47 1.70 12.96 15.02
N THR A 48 2.64 12.82 14.08
CA THR A 48 3.62 13.85 13.73
C THR A 48 3.43 14.20 12.26
N TYR A 49 2.76 15.31 11.99
CA TYR A 49 2.49 15.70 10.61
C TYR A 49 3.76 16.28 9.96
N LEU A 50 4.27 15.54 8.99
CA LEU A 50 5.36 15.97 8.13
C LEU A 50 4.82 16.09 6.71
N ARG A 51 4.99 17.24 6.09
CA ARG A 51 4.79 17.36 4.66
C ARG A 51 5.89 16.56 3.99
N GLY A 52 5.53 15.43 3.39
CA GLY A 52 6.47 14.47 2.79
C GLY A 52 7.22 15.01 1.59
N GLY A 53 6.98 16.28 1.28
CA GLY A 53 7.75 17.06 0.37
C GLY A 53 9.10 17.57 0.91
N ALA A 54 9.44 17.44 2.19
CA ALA A 54 10.70 17.96 2.68
C ALA A 54 11.91 17.38 1.92
N PHE A 55 11.87 16.08 1.62
CA PHE A 55 12.87 15.45 0.76
C PHE A 55 12.59 15.70 -0.73
N LEU A 56 11.33 15.70 -1.15
CA LEU A 56 10.91 15.92 -2.53
C LEU A 56 10.91 17.39 -2.95
N SER A 57 10.77 18.33 -2.01
CA SER A 57 10.87 19.76 -2.29
C SER A 57 12.29 20.19 -2.70
N LEU A 58 13.29 19.39 -2.33
CA LEU A 58 14.68 19.59 -2.76
C LEU A 58 14.90 19.22 -4.23
N PHE A 59 13.94 18.51 -4.86
CA PHE A 59 14.07 18.04 -6.24
C PHE A 59 13.34 18.96 -7.23
N ASN A 60 13.93 19.12 -8.39
CA ASN A 60 13.37 19.84 -9.53
C ASN A 60 12.06 19.17 -10.02
N ASN A 61 11.19 19.92 -10.70
CA ASN A 61 9.91 19.45 -11.25
C ASN A 61 10.04 18.19 -12.12
N ASN A 62 11.14 18.05 -12.86
CA ASN A 62 11.42 16.87 -13.66
C ASN A 62 11.53 15.58 -12.83
N VAL A 63 12.13 15.67 -11.63
CA VAL A 63 12.23 14.53 -10.71
C VAL A 63 10.87 14.16 -10.12
N LYS A 64 10.04 15.16 -9.80
CA LYS A 64 8.67 14.92 -9.32
C LYS A 64 7.81 14.19 -10.37
N GLN A 65 7.92 14.58 -11.64
CA GLN A 65 7.25 13.89 -12.75
C GLN A 65 7.75 12.45 -12.90
N LEU A 66 9.05 12.23 -12.81
CA LEU A 66 9.64 10.89 -12.87
C LEU A 66 9.13 10.00 -11.73
N LEU A 67 8.96 10.55 -10.52
CA LEU A 67 8.41 9.83 -9.38
C LEU A 67 6.93 9.44 -9.59
N ILE A 68 6.12 10.32 -10.17
CA ILE A 68 4.73 9.99 -10.53
C ILE A 68 4.71 8.87 -11.57
N LEU A 69 5.54 8.98 -12.62
CA LEU A 69 5.64 7.95 -13.66
C LEU A 69 6.10 6.60 -13.09
N SER A 70 7.08 6.60 -12.18
CA SER A 70 7.55 5.36 -11.53
C SER A 70 6.45 4.71 -10.67
N ARG A 71 5.63 5.49 -9.97
CA ARG A 71 4.48 4.98 -9.19
C ARG A 71 3.40 4.39 -10.10
N ILE A 72 3.08 5.09 -11.20
CA ILE A 72 2.15 4.56 -12.21
C ILE A 72 2.69 3.25 -12.80
N GLY A 73 3.97 3.22 -13.16
CA GLY A 73 4.64 2.01 -13.64
C GLY A 73 4.56 0.86 -12.63
N PHE A 74 4.75 1.15 -11.34
CA PHE A 74 4.62 0.16 -10.27
C PHE A 74 3.19 -0.38 -10.13
N ILE A 75 2.19 0.48 -10.22
CA ILE A 75 0.77 0.06 -10.20
C ILE A 75 0.46 -0.84 -11.39
N LEU A 76 0.88 -0.44 -12.60
CA LEU A 76 0.69 -1.25 -13.81
C LEU A 76 1.42 -2.60 -13.70
N PHE A 77 2.62 -2.62 -13.13
CA PHE A 77 3.37 -3.84 -12.86
C PHE A 77 2.60 -4.78 -11.92
N ILE A 78 2.07 -4.28 -10.81
CA ILE A 78 1.25 -5.08 -9.88
C ILE A 78 0.00 -5.63 -10.56
N ILE A 79 -0.66 -4.83 -11.38
CA ILE A 79 -1.82 -5.26 -12.16
C ILE A 79 -1.41 -6.39 -13.12
N ALA A 80 -0.33 -6.23 -13.87
CA ALA A 80 0.17 -7.24 -14.80
C ALA A 80 0.54 -8.55 -14.09
N VAL A 81 1.26 -8.47 -12.97
CA VAL A 81 1.60 -9.63 -12.13
C VAL A 81 0.35 -10.33 -11.60
N THR A 82 -0.67 -9.57 -11.18
CA THR A 82 -1.95 -10.13 -10.72
C THR A 82 -2.65 -10.91 -11.82
N PHE A 83 -2.71 -10.37 -13.03
CA PHE A 83 -3.27 -11.07 -14.18
C PHE A 83 -2.45 -12.31 -14.56
N PHE A 84 -1.12 -12.21 -14.54
CA PHE A 84 -0.23 -13.33 -14.82
C PHE A 84 -0.41 -14.47 -13.82
N ILE A 85 -0.42 -14.18 -12.52
CA ILE A 85 -0.64 -15.18 -11.47
C ILE A 85 -2.03 -15.81 -11.64
N SER A 86 -3.06 -15.01 -11.88
CA SER A 86 -4.41 -15.50 -12.09
C SER A 86 -4.51 -16.42 -13.32
N TRP A 87 -3.83 -16.07 -14.42
CA TRP A 87 -3.75 -16.89 -15.63
C TRP A 87 -3.01 -18.19 -15.34
N LEU A 88 -1.85 -18.14 -14.66
CA LEU A 88 -1.06 -19.32 -14.31
C LEU A 88 -1.85 -20.29 -13.43
N LEU A 89 -2.53 -19.79 -12.39
CA LEU A 89 -3.37 -20.62 -11.52
C LEU A 89 -4.56 -21.24 -12.27
N SER A 90 -5.14 -20.52 -13.22
CA SER A 90 -6.25 -21.04 -14.04
C SER A 90 -5.82 -22.21 -14.94
N ARG A 91 -4.58 -22.21 -15.42
CA ARG A 91 -3.98 -23.32 -16.17
C ARG A 91 -3.88 -24.61 -15.34
N TRP A 92 -3.76 -24.49 -14.03
CA TRP A 92 -3.68 -25.61 -13.11
C TRP A 92 -5.05 -25.93 -12.46
N GLY A 93 -6.14 -25.39 -13.00
CA GLY A 93 -7.50 -25.58 -12.47
C GLY A 93 -7.72 -24.97 -11.08
N LYS A 94 -6.86 -24.03 -10.69
CA LYS A 94 -6.94 -23.36 -9.38
C LYS A 94 -7.37 -21.91 -9.57
N GLU A 95 -8.09 -21.39 -8.59
CA GLU A 95 -8.44 -19.97 -8.51
C GLU A 95 -7.55 -19.27 -7.50
N MET A 96 -7.31 -17.98 -7.73
CA MET A 96 -6.60 -17.16 -6.78
C MET A 96 -7.42 -17.06 -5.48
N MET A 97 -6.87 -17.55 -4.37
CA MET A 97 -7.61 -17.57 -3.11
C MET A 97 -7.89 -16.15 -2.61
N LYS A 98 -8.97 -16.02 -1.85
CA LYS A 98 -9.45 -14.73 -1.32
C LYS A 98 -8.38 -13.96 -0.56
N ALA A 99 -7.53 -14.66 0.21
CA ALA A 99 -6.44 -14.02 0.96
C ALA A 99 -5.45 -13.27 0.05
N LEU A 100 -5.01 -13.91 -1.05
CA LEU A 100 -4.11 -13.26 -2.01
C LEU A 100 -4.82 -12.11 -2.75
N GLN A 101 -6.11 -12.26 -3.05
CA GLN A 101 -6.90 -11.19 -3.65
C GLN A 101 -7.01 -9.98 -2.72
N ILE A 102 -7.23 -10.20 -1.42
CA ILE A 102 -7.25 -9.14 -0.42
C ILE A 102 -5.87 -8.47 -0.32
N GLY A 103 -4.79 -9.25 -0.20
CA GLY A 103 -3.44 -8.72 -0.11
C GLY A 103 -3.08 -7.81 -1.29
N VAL A 104 -3.32 -8.28 -2.52
CA VAL A 104 -3.08 -7.48 -3.75
C VAL A 104 -3.99 -6.25 -3.80
N GLY A 105 -5.26 -6.39 -3.40
CA GLY A 105 -6.21 -5.26 -3.33
C GLY A 105 -5.74 -4.16 -2.37
N LEU A 106 -5.20 -4.53 -1.21
CA LEU A 106 -4.64 -3.60 -0.24
C LEU A 106 -3.39 -2.89 -0.78
N ILE A 107 -2.49 -3.61 -1.46
CA ILE A 107 -1.31 -3.00 -2.10
C ILE A 107 -1.75 -1.97 -3.15
N LEU A 108 -2.71 -2.33 -3.99
CA LEU A 108 -3.24 -1.41 -5.01
C LEU A 108 -3.93 -0.21 -4.37
N ALA A 109 -4.73 -0.40 -3.32
CA ALA A 109 -5.38 0.68 -2.60
C ALA A 109 -4.38 1.72 -2.08
N GLY A 110 -3.33 1.27 -1.40
CA GLY A 110 -2.28 2.15 -0.89
C GLY A 110 -1.47 2.83 -2.00
N ALA A 111 -1.06 2.09 -3.03
CA ALA A 111 -0.29 2.63 -4.14
C ALA A 111 -1.08 3.70 -4.95
N ILE A 112 -2.35 3.45 -5.21
CA ILE A 112 -3.24 4.40 -5.89
C ILE A 112 -3.44 5.65 -5.00
N SER A 113 -3.71 5.46 -3.69
CA SER A 113 -3.91 6.59 -2.76
C SER A 113 -2.70 7.50 -2.67
N ASN A 114 -1.49 6.93 -2.53
CA ASN A 114 -0.25 7.70 -2.55
C ASN A 114 -0.03 8.44 -3.87
N THR A 115 -0.45 7.85 -4.99
CA THR A 115 -0.34 8.50 -6.31
C THR A 115 -1.35 9.63 -6.46
N VAL A 116 -2.60 9.42 -6.02
CA VAL A 116 -3.66 10.44 -6.03
C VAL A 116 -3.24 11.65 -5.18
N GLU A 117 -2.73 11.40 -3.97
CA GLU A 117 -2.27 12.47 -3.08
C GLU A 117 -1.12 13.27 -3.70
N GLN A 118 -0.15 12.59 -4.31
CA GLN A 118 0.95 13.23 -5.02
C GLN A 118 0.49 14.09 -6.20
N ILE A 119 -0.53 13.64 -6.95
CA ILE A 119 -1.08 14.40 -8.09
C ILE A 119 -1.84 15.63 -7.61
N ILE A 120 -2.68 15.50 -6.57
CA ILE A 120 -3.54 16.59 -6.09
C ILE A 120 -2.75 17.65 -5.34
N PHE A 121 -1.85 17.21 -4.43
CA PHE A 121 -1.15 18.10 -3.51
C PHE A 121 0.33 18.30 -3.85
N ASN A 122 0.83 17.63 -4.89
CA ASN A 122 2.25 17.62 -5.27
C ASN A 122 3.20 17.14 -4.15
N GLU A 123 2.65 16.48 -3.13
CA GLU A 123 3.36 15.92 -1.98
C GLU A 123 2.55 14.80 -1.34
N ASN A 124 3.21 13.93 -0.56
CA ASN A 124 2.53 12.99 0.31
C ASN A 124 2.71 13.44 1.76
N ALA A 125 1.62 13.53 2.49
CA ALA A 125 1.68 13.76 3.93
C ALA A 125 1.98 12.43 4.64
N VAL A 126 2.90 12.46 5.60
CA VAL A 126 3.19 11.34 6.51
C VAL A 126 2.89 11.81 7.93
N PHE A 127 2.27 10.96 8.73
CA PHE A 127 1.75 11.38 10.03
C PHE A 127 1.79 10.30 11.12
N ILE A 128 2.07 9.05 10.79
CA ILE A 128 2.16 7.94 11.74
C ILE A 128 3.63 7.81 12.15
N ASP A 129 3.94 8.22 13.38
CA ASP A 129 5.28 8.19 13.96
C ASP A 129 5.33 7.09 15.03
N PHE A 130 5.91 5.95 14.67
CA PHE A 130 6.06 4.79 15.53
C PHE A 130 7.50 4.70 16.05
N ARG A 131 7.73 5.24 17.27
CA ARG A 131 9.08 5.48 17.80
C ARG A 131 9.77 4.24 18.37
N LEU A 132 9.02 3.14 18.59
CA LEU A 132 9.57 1.95 19.25
C LEU A 132 10.75 1.32 18.48
N PHE A 133 10.75 1.37 17.15
CA PHE A 133 11.74 0.72 16.29
C PHE A 133 12.48 1.70 15.36
N GLN A 134 12.42 3.00 15.63
CA GLN A 134 13.02 4.04 14.76
C GLN A 134 12.57 3.93 13.30
N ILE A 135 11.32 3.52 13.09
CA ILE A 135 10.72 3.43 11.75
C ILE A 135 10.46 4.86 11.26
N PRO A 136 10.80 5.18 10.00
CA PRO A 136 10.44 6.47 9.42
C PRO A 136 8.95 6.74 9.53
N VAL A 137 8.57 8.00 9.73
CA VAL A 137 7.16 8.42 9.75
C VAL A 137 6.52 8.05 8.42
N PHE A 138 5.34 7.42 8.48
CA PHE A 138 4.62 6.90 7.31
C PHE A 138 3.15 7.32 7.35
N ASN A 139 2.41 7.01 6.31
CA ASN A 139 0.99 7.31 6.19
C ASN A 139 0.11 6.05 6.16
N LEU A 140 -1.19 6.25 6.08
CA LEU A 140 -2.15 5.15 6.05
C LEU A 140 -2.01 4.30 4.76
N ALA A 141 -1.67 4.92 3.63
CA ALA A 141 -1.47 4.20 2.38
C ALA A 141 -0.27 3.24 2.46
N ASP A 142 0.81 3.64 3.12
CA ASP A 142 1.99 2.80 3.36
C ASP A 142 1.63 1.60 4.25
N MET A 143 0.79 1.80 5.29
CA MET A 143 0.28 0.70 6.11
C MET A 143 -0.47 -0.34 5.27
N PHE A 144 -1.33 0.10 4.36
CA PHE A 144 -2.09 -0.80 3.49
C PHE A 144 -1.18 -1.57 2.55
N ILE A 145 -0.13 -0.92 2.00
CA ILE A 145 0.89 -1.59 1.17
C ILE A 145 1.61 -2.67 1.99
N TYR A 146 2.12 -2.35 3.17
CA TYR A 146 2.83 -3.32 4.02
C TYR A 146 1.93 -4.47 4.45
N LEU A 147 0.70 -4.18 4.90
CA LEU A 147 -0.26 -5.22 5.29
C LEU A 147 -0.59 -6.14 4.12
N GLY A 148 -0.82 -5.58 2.94
CA GLY A 148 -1.08 -6.34 1.73
C GLY A 148 0.11 -7.23 1.32
N GLN A 149 1.35 -6.73 1.45
CA GLN A 149 2.56 -7.50 1.20
C GLN A 149 2.68 -8.67 2.19
N VAL A 150 2.50 -8.43 3.48
CA VAL A 150 2.57 -9.48 4.53
C VAL A 150 1.55 -10.58 4.25
N ILE A 151 0.29 -10.23 3.99
CA ILE A 151 -0.77 -11.20 3.66
C ILE A 151 -0.40 -12.01 2.41
N SER A 152 0.10 -11.34 1.36
CA SER A 152 0.46 -12.00 0.11
C SER A 152 1.64 -12.95 0.28
N VAL A 153 2.68 -12.55 1.00
CA VAL A 153 3.87 -13.37 1.26
C VAL A 153 3.52 -14.59 2.11
N ILE A 154 2.79 -14.42 3.21
CA ILE A 154 2.36 -15.53 4.07
C ILE A 154 1.57 -16.55 3.24
N TYR A 155 0.67 -16.08 2.39
CA TYR A 155 -0.12 -16.95 1.55
C TYR A 155 0.72 -17.72 0.53
N LEU A 156 1.67 -17.04 -0.14
CA LEU A 156 2.55 -17.68 -1.12
C LEU A 156 3.48 -18.74 -0.47
N VAL A 157 4.00 -18.44 0.71
CA VAL A 157 4.80 -19.40 1.50
C VAL A 157 3.96 -20.62 1.86
N PHE A 158 2.73 -20.41 2.37
CA PHE A 158 1.80 -21.52 2.67
C PHE A 158 1.51 -22.38 1.44
N LEU A 159 1.30 -21.78 0.27
CA LEU A 159 1.11 -22.50 -0.99
C LEU A 159 2.35 -23.32 -1.38
N GLY A 160 3.55 -22.74 -1.25
CA GLY A 160 4.81 -23.42 -1.53
C GLY A 160 5.01 -24.65 -0.64
N ILE A 161 4.78 -24.51 0.67
CA ILE A 161 4.87 -25.62 1.63
C ILE A 161 3.87 -26.73 1.27
N LYS A 162 2.61 -26.36 0.99
CA LYS A 162 1.57 -27.33 0.61
C LYS A 162 1.93 -28.09 -0.66
N PHE A 163 2.54 -27.42 -1.63
CA PHE A 163 3.01 -28.03 -2.86
C PHE A 163 4.16 -29.00 -2.60
N ALA A 164 5.17 -28.60 -1.82
CA ALA A 164 6.30 -29.42 -1.45
C ALA A 164 5.89 -30.72 -0.72
N ILE A 165 4.99 -30.62 0.27
CA ILE A 165 4.45 -31.77 1.00
C ILE A 165 3.71 -32.73 0.06
N LYS A 166 2.93 -32.20 -0.89
CA LYS A 166 2.22 -33.04 -1.85
C LYS A 166 3.19 -33.83 -2.74
N GLN A 167 4.25 -33.19 -3.20
CA GLN A 167 5.25 -33.83 -4.06
C GLN A 167 6.04 -34.92 -3.32
N TRP A 168 6.33 -34.68 -2.03
CA TRP A 168 7.02 -35.66 -1.17
C TRP A 168 6.17 -36.92 -0.88
N ARG A 169 4.84 -36.79 -0.86
CA ARG A 169 3.91 -37.93 -0.65
C ARG A 169 3.63 -38.76 -1.91
N THR A 170 3.99 -38.26 -3.08
CA THR A 170 3.75 -38.94 -4.37
C THR A 170 4.99 -39.63 -4.93
N ASN A 171 6.16 -39.42 -4.32
CA ASN A 171 7.40 -40.14 -4.55
C ASN A 171 7.62 -41.20 -3.44
#